data_38968c6b880cfc2431ada4819c4b9e2e
#
_entry.id   38968c6b880cfc2431ada4819c4b9e2e
#
_cell.length_a   1.000
_cell.length_b   1.000
_cell.length_c   1.000
_cell.angle_alpha   90.00
_cell.angle_beta   90.00
_cell.angle_gamma   90.00
#
_symmetry.space_group_name_H-M   'P 1'
#
loop_
_entity.id
_entity.type
_entity.pdbx_description
1 polymer ?
#
loop_
_entity_poly.entity_id
_entity_poly.type
_entity_poly.pdbx_seq_one_letter_code
_entity_poly.pdbx_strand_id
1 'polypeptide(L)'
;SKPVHTHTLQCYSDPAADVETAEVWEEHIKKLELTGDYGKDVVAVAKTQLGYQESQNNYQAAEDGQTKKGWNRYGAWYGNPYADWDATFASFCLNYAKVPNYPLSDNAAKWVEKLSEQSLYVTAEGASEGCLVFLDKNEDQAPDHVGIVE
;
A
#
# COMPACT_ATOMS: atom_id res chain seq x y z
N SER A 1 24.65 8.83 -38.80
CA SER A 1 23.18 8.91 -38.69
C SER A 1 22.81 9.21 -37.24
N LYS A 2 21.87 10.12 -37.03
CA LYS A 2 21.34 10.34 -35.68
C LYS A 2 20.54 9.10 -35.28
N PRO A 3 20.69 8.60 -34.02
CA PRO A 3 19.86 7.50 -33.56
C PRO A 3 18.38 7.92 -33.62
N VAL A 4 17.56 7.09 -34.21
CA VAL A 4 16.10 7.31 -34.25
C VAL A 4 15.58 7.03 -32.84
N HIS A 5 15.04 8.08 -32.18
CA HIS A 5 14.38 7.91 -30.89
C HIS A 5 13.01 7.25 -31.11
N THR A 6 12.83 6.08 -30.51
CA THR A 6 11.52 5.42 -30.50
C THR A 6 10.79 5.78 -29.20
N HIS A 7 9.61 6.33 -29.30
CA HIS A 7 8.79 6.66 -28.13
C HIS A 7 8.29 5.39 -27.44
N THR A 8 8.49 5.33 -26.14
CA THR A 8 7.96 4.31 -25.26
C THR A 8 6.91 4.91 -24.33
N LEU A 9 6.18 4.07 -23.60
CA LEU A 9 5.20 4.52 -22.61
C LEU A 9 5.83 5.52 -21.61
N GLN A 10 7.07 5.25 -21.18
CA GLN A 10 7.79 6.11 -20.23
C GLN A 10 8.00 7.54 -20.72
N CYS A 11 8.08 7.78 -22.02
CA CYS A 11 8.29 9.12 -22.58
C CYS A 11 7.11 10.08 -22.34
N TYR A 12 5.95 9.56 -21.97
CA TYR A 12 4.74 10.33 -21.75
C TYR A 12 4.43 10.55 -20.25
N SER A 13 5.27 10.04 -19.36
CA SER A 13 5.13 10.25 -17.93
C SER A 13 5.64 11.64 -17.53
N ASP A 14 4.87 12.33 -16.68
CA ASP A 14 5.28 13.58 -16.03
C ASP A 14 5.64 13.28 -14.55
N PRO A 15 6.92 13.23 -14.20
CA PRO A 15 7.34 12.90 -12.83
C PRO A 15 6.98 13.96 -11.79
N ALA A 16 6.48 15.14 -12.20
CA ALA A 16 6.02 16.18 -11.29
C ALA A 16 4.51 16.13 -11.02
N ALA A 17 3.76 15.36 -11.83
CA ALA A 17 2.31 15.27 -11.68
C ALA A 17 1.91 14.47 -10.43
N ASP A 18 0.87 14.92 -9.75
CA ASP A 18 0.17 14.23 -8.64
C ASP A 18 1.08 13.86 -7.45
N VAL A 19 2.25 14.46 -7.33
CA VAL A 19 3.15 14.24 -6.18
C VAL A 19 2.56 14.92 -4.95
N GLU A 20 2.44 14.16 -3.87
CA GLU A 20 1.91 14.66 -2.59
C GLU A 20 3.01 14.71 -1.52
N THR A 21 2.83 15.62 -0.58
CA THR A 21 3.63 15.70 0.65
C THR A 21 2.90 15.05 1.82
N ALA A 22 3.60 14.82 2.93
CA ALA A 22 2.99 14.26 4.13
C ALA A 22 1.81 15.10 4.65
N GLU A 23 1.89 16.41 4.54
CA GLU A 23 0.80 17.32 4.95
C GLU A 23 -0.51 17.01 4.21
N VAL A 24 -0.43 16.63 2.95
CA VAL A 24 -1.62 16.31 2.12
C VAL A 24 -2.29 15.03 2.61
N TRP A 25 -1.56 13.92 2.73
CA TRP A 25 -2.20 12.66 3.13
C TRP A 25 -2.53 12.58 4.61
N GLU A 26 -1.87 13.38 5.46
CA GLU A 26 -2.16 13.45 6.89
C GLU A 26 -3.36 14.35 7.25
N GLU A 27 -3.83 15.19 6.32
CA GLU A 27 -4.86 16.21 6.62
C GLU A 27 -6.12 15.62 7.28
N HIS A 28 -6.63 14.53 6.72
CA HIS A 28 -7.83 13.87 7.26
C HIS A 28 -7.53 12.97 8.45
N ILE A 29 -6.33 12.38 8.48
CA ILE A 29 -5.91 11.48 9.56
C ILE A 29 -5.72 12.26 10.87
N LYS A 30 -5.14 13.45 10.81
CA LYS A 30 -4.94 14.32 11.99
C LYS A 30 -6.22 14.72 12.71
N LYS A 31 -7.36 14.65 12.00
CA LYS A 31 -8.68 14.97 12.56
C LYS A 31 -9.33 13.79 13.26
N LEU A 32 -8.79 12.58 13.12
CA LEU A 32 -9.31 11.39 13.78
C LEU A 32 -9.01 11.41 15.28
N GLU A 33 -10.02 11.10 16.07
CA GLU A 33 -9.86 10.75 17.47
C GLU A 33 -9.68 9.23 17.57
N LEU A 34 -8.45 8.77 17.84
CA LEU A 34 -8.18 7.36 18.03
C LEU A 34 -8.78 6.89 19.35
N THR A 35 -9.39 5.71 19.34
CA THR A 35 -10.13 5.16 20.47
C THR A 35 -9.25 4.34 21.42
N GLY A 36 -8.08 3.88 20.94
CA GLY A 36 -7.23 2.91 21.62
C GLY A 36 -7.62 1.44 21.34
N ASP A 37 -8.75 1.21 20.66
CA ASP A 37 -9.07 -0.06 20.03
C ASP A 37 -8.39 -0.11 18.66
N TYR A 38 -7.27 -0.80 18.58
CA TYR A 38 -6.43 -0.78 17.38
C TYR A 38 -7.15 -1.30 16.13
N GLY A 39 -8.02 -2.29 16.25
CA GLY A 39 -8.81 -2.79 15.13
C GLY A 39 -9.69 -1.72 14.53
N LYS A 40 -10.46 -1.03 15.37
CA LYS A 40 -11.32 0.09 14.96
C LYS A 40 -10.52 1.26 14.43
N ASP A 41 -9.40 1.57 15.06
CA ASP A 41 -8.55 2.70 14.66
C ASP A 41 -7.90 2.45 13.29
N VAL A 42 -7.47 1.23 12.99
CA VAL A 42 -6.96 0.84 11.66
C VAL A 42 -8.03 1.04 10.59
N VAL A 43 -9.25 0.58 10.83
CA VAL A 43 -10.38 0.76 9.91
C VAL A 43 -10.73 2.25 9.76
N ALA A 44 -10.72 3.02 10.84
CA ALA A 44 -10.97 4.47 10.78
C ALA A 44 -9.93 5.19 9.92
N VAL A 45 -8.65 4.86 10.06
CA VAL A 45 -7.58 5.40 9.19
C VAL A 45 -7.81 5.00 7.74
N ALA A 46 -8.10 3.72 7.48
CA ALA A 46 -8.36 3.23 6.12
C ALA A 46 -9.53 3.99 5.46
N LYS A 47 -10.60 4.27 6.19
CA LYS A 47 -11.76 5.01 5.69
C LYS A 47 -11.43 6.45 5.29
N THR A 48 -10.44 7.10 5.89
CA THR A 48 -9.98 8.43 5.45
C THR A 48 -9.39 8.42 4.05
N GLN A 49 -9.00 7.26 3.54
CA GLN A 49 -8.33 7.08 2.25
C GLN A 49 -9.30 6.68 1.13
N LEU A 50 -10.60 6.56 1.41
CA LEU A 50 -11.60 6.19 0.41
C LEU A 50 -11.58 7.17 -0.77
N GLY A 51 -11.60 6.62 -1.99
CA GLY A 51 -11.56 7.39 -3.24
C GLY A 51 -10.16 7.75 -3.72
N TYR A 52 -9.11 7.41 -2.97
CA TYR A 52 -7.74 7.60 -3.45
C TYR A 52 -7.46 6.76 -4.69
N GLN A 53 -6.72 7.35 -5.64
CA GLN A 53 -6.23 6.69 -6.85
C GLN A 53 -4.77 7.05 -7.09
N GLU A 54 -3.99 6.11 -7.56
CA GLU A 54 -2.63 6.37 -8.02
C GLU A 54 -2.61 7.28 -9.26
N SER A 55 -1.51 7.98 -9.47
CA SER A 55 -1.37 8.87 -10.62
C SER A 55 -1.43 8.13 -11.95
N GLN A 56 -2.18 8.70 -12.89
CA GLN A 56 -2.23 8.25 -14.29
C GLN A 56 -1.24 9.02 -15.17
N ASN A 57 -0.70 10.13 -14.68
CA ASN A 57 0.20 11.01 -15.43
C ASN A 57 1.66 10.86 -14.97
N ASN A 58 1.89 10.56 -13.71
CA ASN A 58 3.20 10.28 -13.14
C ASN A 58 3.33 8.77 -12.89
N TYR A 59 4.08 8.08 -13.72
CA TYR A 59 4.20 6.62 -13.66
C TYR A 59 5.56 6.12 -14.16
N GLN A 60 5.87 4.91 -13.79
CA GLN A 60 6.91 4.11 -14.42
C GLN A 60 6.25 3.01 -15.26
N ALA A 61 6.80 2.74 -16.44
CA ALA A 61 6.40 1.59 -17.24
C ALA A 61 6.91 0.30 -16.55
N ALA A 62 6.02 -0.70 -16.43
CA ALA A 62 6.39 -2.03 -15.98
C ALA A 62 7.31 -2.73 -17.00
N GLU A 63 7.83 -3.90 -16.64
CA GLU A 63 8.71 -4.69 -17.51
C GLU A 63 8.08 -5.07 -18.86
N ASP A 64 6.75 -5.20 -18.91
CA ASP A 64 5.99 -5.45 -20.14
C ASP A 64 5.99 -4.26 -21.12
N GLY A 65 6.45 -3.08 -20.67
CA GLY A 65 6.48 -1.85 -21.46
C GLY A 65 5.10 -1.24 -21.75
N GLN A 66 4.01 -1.79 -21.21
CA GLN A 66 2.63 -1.40 -21.49
C GLN A 66 1.83 -1.03 -20.24
N THR A 67 2.12 -1.66 -19.10
CA THR A 67 1.46 -1.39 -17.82
C THR A 67 2.08 -0.18 -17.14
N LYS A 68 1.24 0.75 -16.70
CA LYS A 68 1.64 1.89 -15.88
C LYS A 68 1.66 1.49 -14.41
N LYS A 69 2.74 1.84 -13.72
CA LYS A 69 2.84 1.83 -12.25
C LYS A 69 2.84 3.27 -11.79
N GLY A 70 1.68 3.75 -11.35
CA GLY A 70 1.47 5.14 -10.97
C GLY A 70 2.17 5.51 -9.67
N TRP A 71 2.59 6.78 -9.58
CA TRP A 71 3.00 7.34 -8.30
C TRP A 71 1.84 7.21 -7.31
N ASN A 72 2.13 6.71 -6.10
CA ASN A 72 1.13 6.57 -5.06
C ASN A 72 1.67 6.97 -3.68
N ARG A 73 0.79 7.55 -2.85
CA ARG A 73 1.15 8.08 -1.52
C ARG A 73 1.66 7.02 -0.56
N TYR A 74 1.13 5.81 -0.62
CA TYR A 74 1.50 4.74 0.30
C TYR A 74 2.89 4.20 0.01
N GLY A 75 3.22 4.01 -1.26
CA GLY A 75 4.55 3.70 -1.70
C GLY A 75 5.53 4.84 -1.40
N ALA A 76 5.14 6.09 -1.65
CA ALA A 76 5.96 7.27 -1.35
C ALA A 76 6.26 7.37 0.16
N TRP A 77 5.25 7.15 1.01
CA TRP A 77 5.42 7.10 2.46
C TRP A 77 6.39 5.98 2.90
N TYR A 78 6.31 4.81 2.29
CA TYR A 78 7.16 3.66 2.62
C TYR A 78 8.58 3.76 2.03
N GLY A 79 8.75 4.48 0.91
CA GLY A 79 10.03 4.71 0.23
C GLY A 79 10.14 4.19 -1.21
N ASN A 80 9.06 3.69 -1.80
CA ASN A 80 8.98 3.30 -3.21
C ASN A 80 7.65 3.74 -3.83
N PRO A 81 7.58 4.96 -4.42
CA PRO A 81 6.33 5.56 -4.86
C PRO A 81 5.65 4.88 -6.06
N TYR A 82 6.33 3.99 -6.77
CA TYR A 82 5.81 3.30 -7.96
C TYR A 82 5.59 1.81 -7.75
N ALA A 83 5.73 1.32 -6.52
CA ALA A 83 5.44 -0.08 -6.20
C ALA A 83 3.93 -0.36 -6.13
N ASP A 84 3.56 -1.63 -6.20
CA ASP A 84 2.23 -2.08 -5.83
C ASP A 84 1.96 -1.67 -4.37
N TRP A 85 0.74 -1.19 -4.07
CA TRP A 85 0.52 -0.49 -2.82
C TRP A 85 -0.49 -1.12 -1.86
N ASP A 86 -0.85 -2.37 -2.03
CA ASP A 86 -1.70 -3.08 -1.08
C ASP A 86 -1.04 -3.27 0.30
N ALA A 87 0.18 -3.80 0.33
CA ALA A 87 0.94 -3.97 1.58
C ALA A 87 1.38 -2.64 2.19
N THR A 88 1.81 -1.68 1.37
CA THR A 88 2.17 -0.34 1.87
C THR A 88 0.96 0.44 2.37
N PHE A 89 -0.22 0.29 1.76
CA PHE A 89 -1.47 0.85 2.28
C PHE A 89 -1.82 0.28 3.65
N ALA A 90 -1.79 -1.04 3.82
CA ALA A 90 -2.07 -1.66 5.11
C ALA A 90 -1.02 -1.27 6.18
N SER A 91 0.27 -1.21 5.80
CA SER A 91 1.34 -0.70 6.68
C SER A 91 1.11 0.75 7.09
N PHE A 92 0.70 1.60 6.17
CA PHE A 92 0.33 2.99 6.41
C PHE A 92 -0.82 3.10 7.43
N CYS A 93 -1.86 2.30 7.27
CA CYS A 93 -3.00 2.29 8.19
C CYS A 93 -2.60 1.86 9.62
N LEU A 94 -1.78 0.82 9.75
CA LEU A 94 -1.24 0.38 11.04
C LEU A 94 -0.40 1.46 11.70
N ASN A 95 0.46 2.14 10.94
CA ASN A 95 1.31 3.20 11.44
C ASN A 95 0.49 4.38 11.97
N TYR A 96 -0.45 4.88 11.20
CA TYR A 96 -1.28 6.04 11.60
C TYR A 96 -2.32 5.70 12.66
N ALA A 97 -2.74 4.45 12.79
CA ALA A 97 -3.54 3.95 13.91
C ALA A 97 -2.70 3.73 15.19
N LYS A 98 -1.38 3.95 15.12
CA LYS A 98 -0.44 3.82 16.24
C LYS A 98 -0.40 2.43 16.87
N VAL A 99 -0.56 1.40 16.04
CA VAL A 99 -0.44 0.00 16.49
C VAL A 99 1.01 -0.25 16.90
N PRO A 100 1.29 -0.55 18.18
CA PRO A 100 2.66 -0.68 18.67
C PRO A 100 3.27 -2.04 18.33
N ASN A 101 4.59 -2.08 18.16
CA ASN A 101 5.38 -3.32 18.04
C ASN A 101 4.88 -4.29 16.95
N TYR A 102 4.28 -3.76 15.89
CA TYR A 102 3.77 -4.54 14.79
C TYR A 102 4.70 -4.40 13.57
N PRO A 103 5.16 -5.49 12.97
CA PRO A 103 6.03 -5.40 11.81
C PRO A 103 5.27 -4.82 10.62
N LEU A 104 5.89 -3.90 9.89
CA LEU A 104 5.37 -3.34 8.65
C LEU A 104 6.07 -3.99 7.45
N SER A 105 5.42 -3.99 6.29
CA SER A 105 5.99 -4.54 5.06
C SER A 105 5.43 -3.86 3.82
N ASP A 106 6.19 -3.92 2.75
CA ASP A 106 5.82 -3.53 1.38
C ASP A 106 5.47 -4.73 0.49
N ASN A 107 5.48 -5.94 1.07
CA ASN A 107 5.25 -7.18 0.33
C ASN A 107 4.44 -8.17 1.18
N ALA A 108 3.34 -8.69 0.63
CA ALA A 108 2.42 -9.58 1.35
C ALA A 108 3.09 -10.89 1.79
N ALA A 109 3.86 -11.55 0.92
CA ALA A 109 4.53 -12.81 1.24
C ALA A 109 5.58 -12.64 2.36
N LYS A 110 6.43 -11.63 2.25
CA LYS A 110 7.41 -11.30 3.30
C LYS A 110 6.74 -10.91 4.61
N TRP A 111 5.57 -10.30 4.53
CA TRP A 111 4.84 -9.91 5.73
C TRP A 111 4.32 -11.11 6.50
N VAL A 112 3.76 -12.10 5.80
CA VAL A 112 3.32 -13.36 6.41
C VAL A 112 4.49 -14.09 7.09
N GLU A 113 5.68 -14.11 6.49
CA GLU A 113 6.88 -14.65 7.13
C GLU A 113 7.17 -13.96 8.46
N LYS A 114 7.23 -12.62 8.48
CA LYS A 114 7.45 -11.83 9.69
C LYS A 114 6.39 -12.06 10.76
N LEU A 115 5.12 -12.10 10.36
CA LEU A 115 4.01 -12.32 11.29
C LEU A 115 4.01 -13.74 11.86
N SER A 116 4.37 -14.75 11.06
CA SER A 116 4.49 -16.14 11.49
C SER A 116 5.60 -16.31 12.52
N GLU A 117 6.77 -15.67 12.30
CA GLU A 117 7.89 -15.68 13.25
C GLU A 117 7.52 -15.09 14.62
N GLN A 118 6.58 -14.15 14.66
CA GLN A 118 6.10 -13.50 15.87
C GLN A 118 4.81 -14.14 16.42
N SER A 119 4.34 -15.25 15.86
CA SER A 119 3.08 -15.91 16.21
C SER A 119 1.85 -14.99 16.11
N LEU A 120 1.87 -14.06 15.17
CA LEU A 120 0.78 -13.11 14.90
C LEU A 120 -0.09 -13.52 13.71
N TYR A 121 0.22 -14.65 13.08
CA TYR A 121 -0.55 -15.19 11.96
C TYR A 121 -1.47 -16.30 12.44
N VAL A 122 -2.77 -16.17 12.13
CA VAL A 122 -3.82 -17.09 12.53
C VAL A 122 -4.66 -17.52 11.32
N THR A 123 -5.52 -18.51 11.50
CA THR A 123 -6.47 -18.94 10.46
C THR A 123 -7.58 -17.92 10.24
N ALA A 124 -8.25 -17.98 9.07
CA ALA A 124 -9.30 -17.04 8.70
C ALA A 124 -10.48 -16.96 9.68
N GLU A 125 -10.77 -18.06 10.40
CA GLU A 125 -11.83 -18.08 11.42
C GLU A 125 -11.54 -17.15 12.62
N GLY A 126 -10.28 -16.80 12.83
CA GLY A 126 -9.87 -15.85 13.87
C GLY A 126 -9.92 -14.39 13.46
N ALA A 127 -10.33 -14.09 12.22
CA ALA A 127 -10.35 -12.72 11.71
C ALA A 127 -11.42 -11.86 12.38
N SER A 128 -11.06 -10.62 12.69
CA SER A 128 -11.96 -9.59 13.24
C SER A 128 -11.65 -8.23 12.62
N GLU A 129 -12.50 -7.25 12.91
CA GLU A 129 -12.31 -5.87 12.45
C GLU A 129 -10.87 -5.38 12.69
N GLY A 130 -10.25 -4.82 11.64
CA GLY A 130 -8.89 -4.31 11.66
C GLY A 130 -7.78 -5.35 11.46
N CYS A 131 -8.11 -6.64 11.41
CA CYS A 131 -7.13 -7.66 11.04
C CYS A 131 -6.70 -7.51 9.58
N LEU A 132 -5.45 -7.89 9.31
CA LEU A 132 -4.98 -8.07 7.94
C LEU A 132 -5.44 -9.43 7.41
N VAL A 133 -5.88 -9.47 6.17
CA VAL A 133 -6.20 -10.69 5.45
C VAL A 133 -5.26 -10.83 4.25
N PHE A 134 -4.64 -12.00 4.13
CA PHE A 134 -3.71 -12.32 3.07
C PHE A 134 -4.34 -13.28 2.08
N LEU A 135 -4.26 -12.96 0.81
CA LEU A 135 -4.87 -13.73 -0.27
C LEU A 135 -3.80 -14.26 -1.21
N ASP A 136 -3.87 -15.54 -1.48
CA ASP A 136 -3.10 -16.23 -2.51
C ASP A 136 -4.03 -16.44 -3.72
N LYS A 137 -3.93 -15.54 -4.71
CA LYS A 137 -4.83 -15.52 -5.88
C LYS A 137 -4.40 -16.48 -6.98
N ASN A 138 -3.14 -16.85 -7.00
CA ASN A 138 -2.54 -17.72 -8.02
C ASN A 138 -2.31 -19.16 -7.53
N GLU A 139 -2.65 -19.44 -6.25
CA GLU A 139 -2.60 -20.77 -5.62
C GLU A 139 -1.17 -21.36 -5.58
N ASP A 140 -0.14 -20.51 -5.49
CA ASP A 140 1.26 -20.94 -5.39
C ASP A 140 1.76 -21.11 -3.93
N GLN A 141 0.84 -20.97 -2.95
CA GLN A 141 1.08 -21.07 -1.50
C GLN A 141 1.83 -19.85 -0.91
N ALA A 142 1.99 -18.78 -1.68
CA ALA A 142 2.51 -17.52 -1.19
C ALA A 142 1.46 -16.41 -1.39
N PRO A 143 1.12 -15.60 -0.38
CA PRO A 143 0.15 -14.53 -0.57
C PRO A 143 0.69 -13.46 -1.51
N ASP A 144 -0.13 -13.07 -2.45
CA ASP A 144 0.15 -12.02 -3.44
C ASP A 144 -0.66 -10.73 -3.22
N HIS A 145 -1.55 -10.73 -2.23
CA HIS A 145 -2.37 -9.58 -1.87
C HIS A 145 -2.67 -9.54 -0.37
N VAL A 146 -2.83 -8.32 0.16
CA VAL A 146 -3.27 -8.08 1.54
C VAL A 146 -4.37 -7.03 1.57
N GLY A 147 -5.33 -7.23 2.45
CA GLY A 147 -6.40 -6.29 2.75
C GLY A 147 -6.62 -6.12 4.25
N ILE A 148 -7.51 -5.21 4.62
CA ILE A 148 -7.95 -4.96 5.99
C ILE A 148 -9.40 -5.41 6.13
N VAL A 149 -9.70 -6.15 7.20
CA VAL A 149 -11.07 -6.58 7.52
C VAL A 149 -11.84 -5.40 8.13
N GLU A 150 -13.01 -5.10 7.57
CA GLU A 150 -13.97 -4.14 8.08
C GLU A 150 -15.05 -4.81 8.94
#